data_738264925f5902e399c48f947028cd75
#
_entry.id   738264925f5902e399c48f947028cd75
#
_cell.length_a   1.000
_cell.length_b   1.000
_cell.length_c   1.000
_cell.angle_alpha   90.00
_cell.angle_beta   90.00
_cell.angle_gamma   90.00
#
_symmetry.space_group_name_H-M   'P 1'
#
loop_
_entity.id
_entity.type
_entity.pdbx_description
1 polymer ?
#
loop_
_entity_poly.entity_id
_entity_poly.type
_entity_poly.pdbx_seq_one_letter_code
_entity_poly.pdbx_strand_id
1 'polypeptide(L)'
;MTGAQRSPLADHVADAVALLAAVRATEPVALDGRAVGRVAARPLRSHVDVPGVDNSQMDGFAVASADLAGPGAAVTLPLGPTIAAGDAPGRLGPGQARPIMTGAPLPDGADLVVPVEESAQGRFDSDGEGAEGGGAGGEGAHAAHGTDPATVTLTPADAAPGRFVRRRGSDTHRGDTVLREGQMLTPARIAHLAACGLSEVEVGAPVRVVVLSTGSEVRGPSGAEPAPGTLHDANGPGLAAALTEAGAEVVHRGAVPDDATLLLERLRDEVLAHDADLIVTSGGVSMGAFEVVRHAAALPGTTLAFPTLAMQPGGPQGIGTLEVDGRRVPWLAFPGNPVSALLSCELIARPALGAPPRRRLRLPVRLDAEESSPEHLEQYRRARVLPSGAVRLVGGASSHLIGGYAAADALAIVPVGAAVVRDGDLLETLLIPGGDS
;
A
#
# COMPACT_ATOMS: atom_id res chain seq x y z
N MET A 1 -38.55 -27.97 -1.98
CA MET A 1 -37.50 -27.70 -0.98
C MET A 1 -37.48 -26.21 -0.76
N THR A 2 -37.96 -25.76 0.39
CA THR A 2 -37.88 -24.32 0.78
C THR A 2 -36.43 -23.93 0.83
N GLY A 3 -36.06 -22.98 -0.04
CA GLY A 3 -34.66 -22.52 -0.15
C GLY A 3 -34.18 -22.00 1.20
N ALA A 4 -33.13 -22.62 1.75
CA ALA A 4 -32.45 -22.08 2.91
C ALA A 4 -32.06 -20.62 2.60
N GLN A 5 -32.46 -19.69 3.47
CA GLN A 5 -32.17 -18.29 3.31
C GLN A 5 -30.65 -18.09 3.26
N ARG A 6 -30.13 -17.54 2.16
CA ARG A 6 -28.69 -17.27 2.01
C ARG A 6 -28.36 -15.95 2.70
N SER A 7 -27.20 -15.92 3.36
CA SER A 7 -26.74 -14.72 4.04
C SER A 7 -26.04 -13.77 3.05
N PRO A 8 -26.18 -12.46 3.22
CA PRO A 8 -25.40 -11.49 2.47
C PRO A 8 -23.88 -11.68 2.74
N LEU A 9 -23.05 -11.49 1.71
CA LEU A 9 -21.59 -11.52 1.88
C LEU A 9 -21.12 -10.47 2.88
N ALA A 10 -21.70 -9.27 2.84
CA ALA A 10 -21.31 -8.16 3.71
C ALA A 10 -21.45 -8.50 5.21
N ASP A 11 -22.51 -9.20 5.59
CA ASP A 11 -22.73 -9.60 6.98
C ASP A 11 -21.66 -10.59 7.43
N HIS A 12 -21.34 -11.58 6.60
CA HIS A 12 -20.30 -12.57 6.89
C HIS A 12 -18.89 -11.95 6.95
N VAL A 13 -18.61 -10.96 6.12
CA VAL A 13 -17.36 -10.17 6.21
C VAL A 13 -17.29 -9.40 7.52
N ALA A 14 -18.40 -8.79 7.95
CA ALA A 14 -18.47 -8.09 9.24
C ALA A 14 -18.22 -9.05 10.41
N ASP A 15 -18.81 -10.25 10.37
CA ASP A 15 -18.58 -11.29 11.38
C ASP A 15 -17.10 -11.73 11.41
N ALA A 16 -16.47 -11.91 10.24
CA ALA A 16 -15.05 -12.27 10.15
C ALA A 16 -14.14 -11.15 10.68
N VAL A 17 -14.44 -9.89 10.37
CA VAL A 17 -13.72 -8.73 10.90
C VAL A 17 -13.84 -8.66 12.42
N ALA A 18 -15.04 -8.87 12.97
CA ALA A 18 -15.28 -8.88 14.41
C ALA A 18 -14.56 -10.05 15.09
N LEU A 19 -14.57 -11.24 14.47
CA LEU A 19 -13.89 -12.43 14.97
C LEU A 19 -12.37 -12.20 15.07
N LEU A 20 -11.74 -11.61 14.07
CA LEU A 20 -10.31 -11.38 14.03
C LEU A 20 -9.86 -10.13 14.82
N ALA A 21 -10.77 -9.26 15.23
CA ALA A 21 -10.43 -8.06 16.00
C ALA A 21 -9.66 -8.39 17.30
N ALA A 22 -9.96 -9.54 17.93
CA ALA A 22 -9.33 -9.95 19.18
C ALA A 22 -7.86 -10.42 19.04
N VAL A 23 -7.43 -10.78 17.83
CA VAL A 23 -6.07 -11.28 17.55
C VAL A 23 -5.23 -10.28 16.76
N ARG A 24 -5.80 -9.13 16.39
CA ARG A 24 -5.07 -8.06 15.70
C ARG A 24 -4.26 -7.25 16.71
N ALA A 25 -2.96 -7.27 16.54
CA ALA A 25 -2.01 -6.47 17.32
C ALA A 25 -1.39 -5.36 16.45
N THR A 26 -0.64 -4.48 17.08
CA THR A 26 0.14 -3.45 16.38
C THR A 26 1.61 -3.53 16.78
N GLU A 27 2.49 -3.05 15.90
CA GLU A 27 3.92 -2.98 16.15
C GLU A 27 4.52 -1.71 15.55
N PRO A 28 5.57 -1.14 16.16
CA PRO A 28 6.32 -0.04 15.57
C PRO A 28 7.25 -0.56 14.48
N VAL A 29 7.29 0.14 13.35
CA VAL A 29 8.20 -0.15 12.23
C VAL A 29 8.93 1.11 11.84
N ALA A 30 10.27 1.02 11.65
CA ALA A 30 11.07 2.12 11.15
C ALA A 30 10.64 2.51 9.73
N LEU A 31 10.80 3.80 9.38
CA LEU A 31 10.50 4.33 8.05
C LEU A 31 11.58 3.89 7.03
N ASP A 32 11.61 2.61 6.75
CA ASP A 32 12.51 1.98 5.76
C ASP A 32 11.75 1.00 4.85
N GLY A 33 12.47 0.14 4.12
CA GLY A 33 11.86 -0.85 3.22
C GLY A 33 10.87 -1.81 3.90
N ARG A 34 10.99 -2.04 5.22
CA ARG A 34 10.08 -2.91 5.99
C ARG A 34 8.70 -2.29 6.20
N ALA A 35 8.60 -0.96 6.12
CA ALA A 35 7.34 -0.25 6.22
C ALA A 35 6.51 -0.29 4.92
N VAL A 36 7.13 -0.59 3.77
CA VAL A 36 6.43 -0.60 2.48
C VAL A 36 5.32 -1.64 2.45
N GLY A 37 4.12 -1.23 2.07
CA GLY A 37 2.94 -2.10 2.00
C GLY A 37 2.23 -2.33 3.33
N ARG A 38 2.84 -1.95 4.46
CA ARG A 38 2.21 -2.05 5.79
C ARG A 38 1.09 -1.01 5.92
N VAL A 39 0.16 -1.26 6.82
CA VAL A 39 -1.02 -0.42 7.04
C VAL A 39 -0.91 0.31 8.38
N ALA A 40 -1.08 1.61 8.35
CA ALA A 40 -1.04 2.45 9.55
C ALA A 40 -2.13 2.05 10.55
N ALA A 41 -1.74 1.79 11.80
CA ALA A 41 -2.65 1.43 12.88
C ALA A 41 -3.29 2.65 13.56
N ARG A 42 -2.71 3.84 13.39
CA ARG A 42 -3.22 5.10 13.95
C ARG A 42 -2.82 6.29 13.08
N PRO A 43 -3.52 7.43 13.20
CA PRO A 43 -3.14 8.63 12.46
C PRO A 43 -1.84 9.22 13.03
N LEU A 44 -1.00 9.80 12.14
CA LEU A 44 0.21 10.53 12.50
C LEU A 44 0.11 12.00 12.10
N ARG A 45 0.77 12.84 12.88
CA ARG A 45 0.85 14.29 12.67
C ARG A 45 2.28 14.72 12.41
N SER A 46 2.46 15.75 11.60
CA SER A 46 3.77 16.34 11.36
C SER A 46 4.35 16.94 12.64
N HIS A 47 5.63 16.68 12.91
CA HIS A 47 6.38 17.25 14.03
C HIS A 47 6.95 18.63 13.71
N VAL A 48 7.08 18.98 12.44
CA VAL A 48 7.70 20.19 11.93
C VAL A 48 6.90 20.79 10.77
N ASP A 49 7.18 22.03 10.40
CA ASP A 49 6.76 22.59 9.12
C ASP A 49 7.66 22.03 7.99
N VAL A 50 7.10 21.83 6.80
CA VAL A 50 7.84 21.43 5.59
C VAL A 50 7.56 22.44 4.47
N PRO A 51 8.59 23.16 4.00
CA PRO A 51 9.94 23.27 4.54
C PRO A 51 9.94 23.95 5.92
N GLY A 52 11.01 23.72 6.70
CA GLY A 52 11.13 24.23 8.08
C GLY A 52 11.43 25.73 8.17
N VAL A 53 11.88 26.36 7.06
CA VAL A 53 12.20 27.78 6.92
C VAL A 53 11.81 28.26 5.53
N ASP A 54 11.66 29.57 5.35
CA ASP A 54 11.59 30.18 4.03
C ASP A 54 12.92 29.89 3.30
N ASN A 55 12.85 29.37 2.05
CA ASN A 55 14.05 29.02 1.28
C ASN A 55 13.93 29.36 -0.19
N SER A 56 15.07 29.40 -0.88
CA SER A 56 15.11 29.70 -2.30
C SER A 56 14.56 28.54 -3.16
N GLN A 57 13.78 28.88 -4.17
CA GLN A 57 13.33 27.94 -5.20
C GLN A 57 14.38 27.75 -6.32
N MET A 58 15.31 28.68 -6.46
CA MET A 58 16.27 28.75 -7.57
C MET A 58 17.64 29.16 -7.06
N ASP A 59 18.66 28.88 -7.84
CA ASP A 59 19.97 29.51 -7.71
C ASP A 59 19.85 30.97 -8.14
N GLY A 60 20.33 31.89 -7.34
CA GLY A 60 20.15 33.32 -7.61
C GLY A 60 20.70 34.21 -6.52
N PHE A 61 20.10 35.35 -6.34
CA PHE A 61 20.49 36.40 -5.41
C PHE A 61 19.32 36.74 -4.47
N ALA A 62 19.49 36.53 -3.20
CA ALA A 62 18.56 37.00 -2.17
C ALA A 62 18.70 38.52 -1.99
N VAL A 63 17.59 39.23 -2.13
CA VAL A 63 17.53 40.69 -2.06
C VAL A 63 16.26 41.14 -1.33
N ALA A 64 16.25 42.41 -0.87
CA ALA A 64 15.03 43.08 -0.50
C ALA A 64 14.36 43.71 -1.72
N SER A 65 13.08 43.51 -1.93
CA SER A 65 12.33 44.10 -3.04
C SER A 65 12.39 45.61 -3.06
N ALA A 66 12.51 46.24 -1.87
CA ALA A 66 12.65 47.67 -1.70
C ALA A 66 13.97 48.24 -2.28
N ASP A 67 14.99 47.40 -2.45
CA ASP A 67 16.29 47.80 -3.00
C ASP A 67 16.34 47.71 -4.55
N LEU A 68 15.27 47.17 -5.17
CA LEU A 68 15.14 47.02 -6.62
C LEU A 68 14.46 48.25 -7.23
N ALA A 69 14.90 48.63 -8.45
CA ALA A 69 14.32 49.75 -9.16
C ALA A 69 12.99 49.44 -9.89
N GLY A 70 12.50 48.19 -9.80
CA GLY A 70 11.29 47.70 -10.42
C GLY A 70 11.54 46.71 -11.56
N PRO A 71 10.47 46.14 -12.14
CA PRO A 71 10.58 45.14 -13.20
C PRO A 71 11.33 45.67 -14.44
N GLY A 72 12.30 44.91 -14.93
CA GLY A 72 13.11 45.26 -16.11
C GLY A 72 14.13 46.37 -15.90
N ALA A 73 14.22 46.99 -14.72
CA ALA A 73 15.19 48.02 -14.42
C ALA A 73 16.45 47.40 -13.78
N ALA A 74 17.62 47.79 -14.32
CA ALA A 74 18.88 47.32 -13.79
C ALA A 74 19.24 48.04 -12.46
N VAL A 75 19.73 47.26 -11.50
CA VAL A 75 20.27 47.74 -10.22
C VAL A 75 21.57 47.04 -9.89
N THR A 76 22.58 47.80 -9.43
CA THR A 76 23.86 47.21 -9.00
C THR A 76 23.96 47.26 -7.48
N LEU A 77 24.15 46.09 -6.87
CA LEU A 77 24.19 45.90 -5.42
C LEU A 77 25.52 45.26 -4.99
N PRO A 78 26.12 45.69 -3.87
CA PRO A 78 27.26 45.01 -3.27
C PRO A 78 26.87 43.55 -2.86
N LEU A 79 27.80 42.63 -3.10
CA LEU A 79 27.64 41.22 -2.76
C LEU A 79 28.02 40.97 -1.31
N GLY A 80 27.17 40.26 -0.61
CA GLY A 80 27.45 39.58 0.66
C GLY A 80 27.92 38.14 0.48
N PRO A 81 28.23 37.47 1.59
CA PRO A 81 28.60 36.05 1.57
C PRO A 81 27.54 35.16 0.94
N THR A 82 27.98 34.17 0.15
CA THR A 82 27.08 33.12 -0.41
C THR A 82 26.37 32.33 0.68
N ILE A 83 25.13 31.94 0.40
CA ILE A 83 24.30 31.10 1.28
C ILE A 83 24.13 29.74 0.61
N ALA A 84 24.73 28.70 1.23
CA ALA A 84 24.59 27.32 0.77
C ALA A 84 23.40 26.63 1.43
N ALA A 85 22.93 25.53 0.82
CA ALA A 85 21.96 24.66 1.46
C ALA A 85 22.59 24.05 2.74
N GLY A 86 21.88 24.19 3.86
CA GLY A 86 22.38 23.76 5.18
C GLY A 86 23.00 24.87 6.03
N ASP A 87 23.25 26.06 5.47
CA ASP A 87 23.69 27.20 6.26
C ASP A 87 22.58 27.72 7.18
N ALA A 88 22.97 28.48 8.22
CA ALA A 88 22.01 29.25 8.99
C ALA A 88 21.49 30.43 8.14
N PRO A 89 20.23 30.89 8.34
CA PRO A 89 19.63 31.96 7.52
C PRO A 89 20.48 33.23 7.41
N GLY A 90 21.11 33.67 8.47
CA GLY A 90 21.89 34.90 8.51
C GLY A 90 21.02 36.15 8.27
N ARG A 91 21.66 37.28 8.00
CA ARG A 91 20.97 38.56 7.76
C ARG A 91 21.48 39.22 6.48
N LEU A 92 20.57 39.79 5.70
CA LEU A 92 20.87 40.65 4.56
C LEU A 92 21.19 42.07 5.05
N GLY A 93 22.30 42.64 4.57
CA GLY A 93 22.60 44.05 4.80
C GLY A 93 21.68 44.95 3.96
N PRO A 94 21.41 46.21 4.39
CA PRO A 94 20.67 47.16 3.57
C PRO A 94 21.35 47.40 2.23
N GLY A 95 20.60 47.39 1.13
CA GLY A 95 21.12 47.60 -0.22
C GLY A 95 22.14 46.54 -0.70
N GLN A 96 22.08 45.32 -0.15
CA GLN A 96 22.99 44.22 -0.46
C GLN A 96 22.26 43.08 -1.18
N ALA A 97 22.98 42.37 -2.05
CA ALA A 97 22.55 41.09 -2.60
C ALA A 97 23.41 39.95 -2.01
N ARG A 98 22.83 38.77 -1.75
CA ARG A 98 23.61 37.60 -1.33
C ARG A 98 23.36 36.45 -2.32
N PRO A 99 24.41 35.88 -2.90
CA PRO A 99 24.27 34.65 -3.70
C PRO A 99 23.61 33.58 -2.82
N ILE A 100 22.59 32.90 -3.36
CA ILE A 100 21.82 31.90 -2.66
C ILE A 100 21.57 30.68 -3.53
N MET A 101 21.83 29.49 -2.99
CA MET A 101 21.61 28.23 -3.69
C MET A 101 20.17 27.76 -3.51
N THR A 102 19.68 26.96 -4.45
CA THR A 102 18.37 26.30 -4.35
C THR A 102 18.26 25.52 -3.03
N GLY A 103 17.18 25.74 -2.31
CA GLY A 103 16.93 25.11 -1.00
C GLY A 103 17.64 25.78 0.18
N ALA A 104 18.54 26.73 -0.05
CA ALA A 104 19.20 27.48 1.02
C ALA A 104 18.19 28.40 1.74
N PRO A 105 18.34 28.62 3.07
CA PRO A 105 17.44 29.46 3.83
C PRO A 105 17.54 30.92 3.39
N LEU A 106 16.38 31.59 3.26
CA LEU A 106 16.32 33.00 2.94
C LEU A 106 16.85 33.82 4.12
N PRO A 107 17.80 34.75 3.94
CA PRO A 107 18.32 35.56 5.04
C PRO A 107 17.28 36.57 5.53
N ASP A 108 17.31 36.89 6.83
CA ASP A 108 16.47 37.93 7.39
C ASP A 108 16.68 39.26 6.67
N GLY A 109 15.59 39.87 6.24
CA GLY A 109 15.63 41.12 5.47
C GLY A 109 15.54 40.94 3.95
N ALA A 110 15.74 39.73 3.41
CA ALA A 110 15.39 39.43 2.04
C ALA A 110 13.92 38.98 1.95
N ASP A 111 13.24 39.32 0.87
CA ASP A 111 11.85 38.93 0.62
C ASP A 111 11.59 38.32 -0.76
N LEU A 112 12.63 38.30 -1.61
CA LEU A 112 12.59 37.61 -2.92
C LEU A 112 13.97 37.09 -3.33
N VAL A 113 13.99 36.24 -4.36
CA VAL A 113 15.21 35.77 -5.02
C VAL A 113 15.14 36.17 -6.49
N VAL A 114 16.20 36.84 -6.97
CA VAL A 114 16.40 37.10 -8.39
C VAL A 114 17.22 35.95 -8.96
N PRO A 115 16.73 35.21 -9.99
CA PRO A 115 17.49 34.14 -10.62
C PRO A 115 18.84 34.57 -11.13
N VAL A 116 19.81 33.66 -11.14
CA VAL A 116 21.17 33.98 -11.66
C VAL A 116 21.13 34.43 -13.13
N GLU A 117 20.18 33.94 -13.93
CA GLU A 117 19.98 34.28 -15.33
C GLU A 117 19.53 35.74 -15.52
N GLU A 118 19.00 36.38 -14.50
CA GLU A 118 18.59 37.77 -14.48
C GLU A 118 19.70 38.70 -13.93
N SER A 119 20.92 38.17 -13.77
CA SER A 119 22.13 38.97 -13.50
C SER A 119 22.92 39.23 -14.77
N ALA A 120 23.68 40.33 -14.79
CA ALA A 120 24.54 40.65 -15.92
C ALA A 120 25.60 39.58 -16.21
N GLN A 121 26.01 38.85 -15.18
CA GLN A 121 26.99 37.75 -15.27
C GLN A 121 26.37 36.45 -15.79
N GLY A 122 25.07 36.22 -15.60
CA GLY A 122 24.35 35.02 -15.99
C GLY A 122 24.84 33.73 -15.28
N ARG A 123 25.72 33.84 -14.30
CA ARG A 123 26.30 32.75 -13.49
C ARG A 123 26.80 33.29 -12.16
N PHE A 124 27.06 32.41 -11.20
CA PHE A 124 27.85 32.75 -10.03
C PHE A 124 29.33 32.83 -10.44
N ASP A 125 30.01 33.91 -10.09
CA ASP A 125 31.49 33.95 -10.16
C ASP A 125 31.97 33.07 -8.99
N SER A 126 32.56 31.93 -9.31
CA SER A 126 33.16 31.01 -8.36
C SER A 126 34.56 31.48 -7.97
N ASP A 127 34.64 32.63 -7.27
CA ASP A 127 35.90 33.02 -6.64
C ASP A 127 36.07 32.22 -5.35
N GLY A 128 36.68 31.01 -5.43
CA GLY A 128 37.04 30.24 -4.26
C GLY A 128 37.28 28.75 -4.41
N GLU A 129 37.27 28.20 -5.61
CA GLU A 129 37.80 26.84 -5.75
C GLU A 129 39.32 26.88 -5.84
N GLY A 130 39.96 26.63 -4.68
CA GLY A 130 41.38 26.39 -4.59
C GLY A 130 41.78 25.22 -5.52
N ALA A 131 42.58 25.54 -6.51
CA ALA A 131 43.29 24.57 -7.31
C ALA A 131 44.15 23.69 -6.36
N GLU A 132 43.72 22.46 -6.15
CA GLU A 132 44.59 21.41 -5.66
C GLU A 132 45.56 21.02 -6.79
N GLY A 133 46.75 21.56 -6.74
CA GLY A 133 47.82 21.23 -7.67
C GLY A 133 49.13 21.68 -7.09
N GLY A 134 49.89 20.75 -6.52
CA GLY A 134 51.12 20.93 -5.75
C GLY A 134 52.22 21.78 -6.41
N GLY A 135 53.04 22.42 -5.56
CA GLY A 135 54.31 23.02 -5.95
C GLY A 135 54.84 23.97 -4.88
N ALA A 136 55.95 23.64 -4.28
CA ALA A 136 56.63 24.26 -3.16
C ALA A 136 57.14 25.70 -3.45
N GLY A 137 57.08 26.52 -2.39
CA GLY A 137 58.14 27.49 -2.04
C GLY A 137 58.08 28.86 -2.70
N GLY A 138 57.85 29.88 -1.86
CA GLY A 138 58.09 31.28 -2.22
C GLY A 138 57.53 32.26 -1.20
N GLU A 139 58.34 32.66 -0.20
CA GLU A 139 58.08 33.83 0.65
C GLU A 139 58.06 35.11 -0.16
N GLY A 140 57.04 35.96 0.02
CA GLY A 140 57.08 37.31 -0.58
C GLY A 140 55.82 38.12 -0.50
N ALA A 141 55.76 39.04 0.43
CA ALA A 141 55.06 40.33 0.41
C ALA A 141 53.51 40.37 0.37
N HIS A 142 52.97 40.63 1.54
CA HIS A 142 51.61 41.21 1.71
C HIS A 142 51.54 42.60 1.07
N ALA A 143 50.89 42.69 -0.11
CA ALA A 143 50.36 43.93 -0.61
C ALA A 143 48.85 43.93 -0.32
N ALA A 144 48.44 44.78 0.61
CA ALA A 144 47.03 45.10 0.82
C ALA A 144 46.47 45.82 -0.44
N HIS A 145 45.81 45.05 -1.32
CA HIS A 145 44.93 45.66 -2.32
C HIS A 145 43.57 45.80 -1.68
N GLY A 146 43.09 47.05 -1.51
CA GLY A 146 41.72 47.36 -1.22
C GLY A 146 40.88 46.87 -2.40
N THR A 147 40.26 45.72 -2.27
CA THR A 147 39.23 45.25 -3.20
C THR A 147 37.94 46.02 -2.88
N ASP A 148 37.46 46.81 -3.83
CA ASP A 148 36.08 47.29 -3.84
C ASP A 148 35.18 46.05 -3.58
N PRO A 149 34.11 46.15 -2.74
CA PRO A 149 33.22 45.02 -2.49
C PRO A 149 32.71 44.51 -3.84
N ALA A 150 32.83 43.22 -4.10
CA ALA A 150 32.27 42.60 -5.29
C ALA A 150 30.80 43.03 -5.44
N THR A 151 30.37 43.35 -6.65
CA THR A 151 29.01 43.83 -6.93
C THR A 151 28.32 42.93 -7.96
N VAL A 152 26.99 42.87 -7.94
CA VAL A 152 26.17 42.21 -8.95
C VAL A 152 25.19 43.22 -9.56
N THR A 153 25.03 43.19 -10.88
CA THR A 153 23.98 43.94 -11.56
C THR A 153 22.83 43.01 -11.89
N LEU A 154 21.67 43.30 -11.32
CA LEU A 154 20.44 42.50 -11.46
C LEU A 154 19.43 43.26 -12.33
N THR A 155 18.76 42.54 -13.23
CA THR A 155 17.68 43.10 -14.07
C THR A 155 16.46 42.17 -13.93
N PRO A 156 15.75 42.25 -12.78
CA PRO A 156 14.67 41.32 -12.50
C PRO A 156 13.48 41.53 -13.45
N ALA A 157 12.97 40.45 -14.04
CA ALA A 157 11.76 40.52 -14.86
C ALA A 157 10.51 40.85 -14.00
N ASP A 158 10.53 40.50 -12.74
CA ASP A 158 9.50 40.81 -11.74
C ASP A 158 10.18 41.04 -10.39
N ALA A 159 9.78 42.07 -9.66
CA ALA A 159 10.32 42.47 -8.37
C ALA A 159 9.32 42.28 -7.22
N ALA A 160 8.27 41.45 -7.41
CA ALA A 160 7.27 41.23 -6.41
C ALA A 160 7.81 40.45 -5.18
N PRO A 161 7.51 40.89 -3.94
CA PRO A 161 7.87 40.12 -2.75
C PRO A 161 7.36 38.69 -2.80
N GLY A 162 8.18 37.73 -2.37
CA GLY A 162 7.87 36.30 -2.39
C GLY A 162 8.24 35.58 -3.68
N ARG A 163 8.71 36.29 -4.69
CA ARG A 163 9.16 35.69 -5.94
C ARG A 163 10.30 34.69 -5.67
N PHE A 164 10.16 33.47 -6.18
CA PHE A 164 11.10 32.34 -5.99
C PHE A 164 11.46 32.04 -4.53
N VAL A 165 10.54 32.32 -3.61
CA VAL A 165 10.65 31.93 -2.20
C VAL A 165 9.62 30.85 -1.89
N ARG A 166 10.08 29.68 -1.41
CA ARG A 166 9.21 28.69 -0.80
C ARG A 166 9.01 29.08 0.65
N ARG A 167 7.78 29.34 1.03
CA ARG A 167 7.44 29.72 2.39
C ARG A 167 7.51 28.53 3.32
N ARG A 168 7.94 28.76 4.55
CA ARG A 168 7.87 27.81 5.65
C ARG A 168 6.46 27.21 5.73
N GLY A 169 6.37 25.86 5.81
CA GLY A 169 5.11 25.15 5.91
C GLY A 169 4.26 25.13 4.64
N SER A 170 4.80 25.60 3.47
CA SER A 170 4.00 25.65 2.23
C SER A 170 3.57 24.28 1.69
N ASP A 171 4.19 23.20 2.13
CA ASP A 171 3.79 21.82 1.82
C ASP A 171 3.00 21.20 2.97
N THR A 172 3.53 21.30 4.20
CA THR A 172 2.90 20.70 5.38
C THR A 172 3.17 21.57 6.61
N HIS A 173 2.14 21.87 7.38
CA HIS A 173 2.31 22.56 8.66
C HIS A 173 2.53 21.60 9.81
N ARG A 174 3.28 22.02 10.80
CA ARG A 174 3.39 21.31 12.08
C ARG A 174 2.00 21.05 12.67
N GLY A 175 1.72 19.77 13.01
CA GLY A 175 0.44 19.33 13.54
C GLY A 175 -0.57 18.86 12.50
N ASP A 176 -0.31 19.06 11.21
CA ASP A 176 -1.16 18.51 10.14
C ASP A 176 -1.16 16.98 10.19
N THR A 177 -2.31 16.38 9.84
CA THR A 177 -2.41 14.93 9.72
C THR A 177 -1.74 14.49 8.42
N VAL A 178 -0.61 13.81 8.52
CA VAL A 178 0.21 13.34 7.38
C VAL A 178 0.02 11.87 7.04
N LEU A 179 -0.61 11.11 7.93
CA LEU A 179 -1.03 9.73 7.70
C LEU A 179 -2.31 9.47 8.47
N ARG A 180 -3.27 8.77 7.86
CA ARG A 180 -4.51 8.33 8.52
C ARG A 180 -4.45 6.85 8.83
N GLU A 181 -5.16 6.42 9.86
CA GLU A 181 -5.40 5.00 10.13
C GLU A 181 -5.95 4.29 8.90
N GLY A 182 -5.53 3.04 8.67
CA GLY A 182 -5.92 2.25 7.52
C GLY A 182 -5.21 2.59 6.21
N GLN A 183 -4.38 3.63 6.18
CA GLN A 183 -3.61 3.95 4.98
C GLN A 183 -2.38 3.06 4.85
N MET A 184 -2.20 2.51 3.64
CA MET A 184 -1.00 1.73 3.29
C MET A 184 0.21 2.64 3.10
N LEU A 185 1.37 2.25 3.62
CA LEU A 185 2.63 2.95 3.46
C LEU A 185 3.22 2.69 2.07
N THR A 186 3.31 3.74 1.29
CA THR A 186 3.99 3.76 -0.02
C THR A 186 5.36 4.45 0.12
N PRO A 187 6.30 4.26 -0.82
CA PRO A 187 7.57 4.99 -0.80
C PRO A 187 7.40 6.50 -0.67
N ALA A 188 6.42 7.10 -1.36
CA ALA A 188 6.14 8.53 -1.28
C ALA A 188 5.64 8.94 0.12
N ARG A 189 4.76 8.13 0.76
CA ARG A 189 4.31 8.41 2.13
C ARG A 189 5.45 8.27 3.13
N ILE A 190 6.31 7.28 2.99
CA ILE A 190 7.50 7.10 3.84
C ILE A 190 8.41 8.32 3.75
N ALA A 191 8.70 8.80 2.54
CA ALA A 191 9.49 10.01 2.33
C ALA A 191 8.85 11.26 2.96
N HIS A 192 7.53 11.43 2.79
CA HIS A 192 6.80 12.54 3.40
C HIS A 192 6.82 12.48 4.93
N LEU A 193 6.60 11.31 5.53
CA LEU A 193 6.67 11.12 7.00
C LEU A 193 8.06 11.47 7.53
N ALA A 194 9.12 11.04 6.86
CA ALA A 194 10.49 11.36 7.21
C ALA A 194 10.76 12.88 7.12
N ALA A 195 10.28 13.55 6.05
CA ALA A 195 10.37 15.01 5.91
C ALA A 195 9.61 15.75 7.04
N CYS A 196 8.54 15.15 7.56
CA CYS A 196 7.76 15.65 8.68
C CYS A 196 8.39 15.36 10.07
N GLY A 197 9.63 14.83 10.11
CA GLY A 197 10.39 14.58 11.34
C GLY A 197 10.00 13.31 12.09
N LEU A 198 9.37 12.35 11.40
CA LEU A 198 9.01 11.03 11.94
C LEU A 198 10.10 10.01 11.58
N SER A 199 10.37 9.05 12.47
CA SER A 199 11.37 7.98 12.26
C SER A 199 10.74 6.59 12.24
N GLU A 200 9.53 6.47 12.78
CA GLU A 200 8.80 5.20 12.88
C GLU A 200 7.30 5.42 12.73
N VAL A 201 6.58 4.33 12.46
CA VAL A 201 5.13 4.29 12.34
C VAL A 201 4.59 3.04 13.01
N GLU A 202 3.47 3.16 13.70
CA GLU A 202 2.74 2.02 14.24
C GLU A 202 1.84 1.43 13.16
N VAL A 203 2.03 0.14 12.88
CA VAL A 203 1.32 -0.62 11.83
C VAL A 203 0.65 -1.85 12.42
N GLY A 204 -0.32 -2.42 11.72
CA GLY A 204 -0.88 -3.71 12.10
C GLY A 204 0.21 -4.79 12.08
N ALA A 205 0.38 -5.55 13.18
CA ALA A 205 1.26 -6.72 13.22
C ALA A 205 0.70 -7.84 12.33
N PRO A 206 1.54 -8.66 11.69
CA PRO A 206 1.08 -9.81 10.92
C PRO A 206 0.33 -10.81 11.80
N VAL A 207 -0.86 -11.22 11.38
CA VAL A 207 -1.60 -12.34 12.02
C VAL A 207 -0.92 -13.63 11.61
N ARG A 208 -0.59 -14.49 12.58
CA ARG A 208 0.09 -15.79 12.37
C ARG A 208 -0.96 -16.86 12.02
N VAL A 209 -0.85 -17.45 10.82
CA VAL A 209 -1.90 -18.29 10.24
C VAL A 209 -1.42 -19.70 9.99
N VAL A 210 -2.19 -20.69 10.46
CA VAL A 210 -2.10 -22.10 10.05
C VAL A 210 -3.08 -22.34 8.90
N VAL A 211 -2.60 -22.91 7.79
CA VAL A 211 -3.41 -23.25 6.61
C VAL A 211 -3.44 -24.76 6.41
N LEU A 212 -4.62 -25.39 6.45
CA LEU A 212 -4.77 -26.82 6.17
C LEU A 212 -5.79 -27.07 5.03
N SER A 213 -5.37 -27.82 4.03
CA SER A 213 -6.28 -28.39 3.03
C SER A 213 -6.85 -29.72 3.56
N THR A 214 -8.16 -29.92 3.44
CA THR A 214 -8.81 -31.18 3.81
C THR A 214 -9.22 -31.96 2.56
N GLY A 215 -9.12 -33.28 2.64
CA GLY A 215 -9.50 -34.19 1.56
C GLY A 215 -8.56 -35.38 1.49
N SER A 216 -9.13 -36.59 1.51
CA SER A 216 -8.33 -37.80 1.41
C SER A 216 -7.73 -38.01 0.03
N GLU A 217 -8.19 -37.27 -1.00
CA GLU A 217 -7.65 -37.19 -2.35
C GLU A 217 -6.47 -36.22 -2.45
N VAL A 218 -6.32 -35.27 -1.52
CA VAL A 218 -5.35 -34.16 -1.63
C VAL A 218 -3.93 -34.65 -1.31
N ARG A 219 -2.98 -34.33 -2.17
CA ARG A 219 -1.55 -34.64 -2.01
C ARG A 219 -0.72 -33.37 -2.23
N GLY A 220 0.35 -33.24 -1.48
CA GLY A 220 1.32 -32.18 -1.71
C GLY A 220 1.92 -32.24 -3.11
N PRO A 221 2.35 -31.10 -3.69
CA PRO A 221 2.99 -31.06 -5.00
C PRO A 221 4.30 -31.87 -4.96
N SER A 222 4.41 -32.88 -5.83
CA SER A 222 5.57 -33.80 -5.87
C SER A 222 6.34 -33.74 -7.19
N GLY A 223 5.86 -32.95 -8.18
CA GLY A 223 6.41 -32.95 -9.54
C GLY A 223 6.09 -34.21 -10.35
N ALA A 224 5.45 -35.22 -9.74
CA ALA A 224 5.01 -36.44 -10.41
C ALA A 224 3.51 -36.40 -10.71
N GLU A 225 3.07 -37.23 -11.63
CA GLU A 225 1.64 -37.44 -11.89
C GLU A 225 0.97 -38.02 -10.63
N PRO A 226 -0.17 -37.45 -10.19
CA PRO A 226 -0.88 -37.97 -9.03
C PRO A 226 -1.44 -39.35 -9.30
N ALA A 227 -1.46 -40.22 -8.28
CA ALA A 227 -2.07 -41.55 -8.39
C ALA A 227 -3.57 -41.43 -8.72
N PRO A 228 -4.17 -42.45 -9.37
CA PRO A 228 -5.61 -42.45 -9.65
C PRO A 228 -6.44 -42.17 -8.41
N GLY A 229 -7.39 -41.23 -8.49
CA GLY A 229 -8.23 -40.79 -7.37
C GLY A 229 -7.58 -39.78 -6.43
N THR A 230 -6.37 -39.29 -6.74
CA THR A 230 -5.72 -38.21 -5.99
C THR A 230 -5.48 -36.99 -6.88
N LEU A 231 -5.26 -35.84 -6.27
CA LEU A 231 -4.94 -34.57 -6.94
C LEU A 231 -3.88 -33.79 -6.15
N HIS A 232 -3.17 -32.90 -6.84
CA HIS A 232 -2.26 -32.00 -6.16
C HIS A 232 -3.00 -30.88 -5.42
N ASP A 233 -2.53 -30.58 -4.22
CA ASP A 233 -3.04 -29.48 -3.41
C ASP A 233 -2.77 -28.12 -4.10
N ALA A 234 -3.81 -27.52 -4.66
CA ALA A 234 -3.77 -26.17 -5.19
C ALA A 234 -4.15 -25.12 -4.14
N ASN A 235 -4.98 -25.50 -3.15
CA ASN A 235 -5.53 -24.58 -2.16
C ASN A 235 -4.50 -24.16 -1.12
N GLY A 236 -3.76 -25.10 -0.55
CA GLY A 236 -2.76 -24.80 0.45
C GLY A 236 -1.73 -23.76 -0.03
N PRO A 237 -1.02 -24.00 -1.14
CA PRO A 237 -0.10 -23.01 -1.71
C PRO A 237 -0.79 -21.69 -2.09
N GLY A 238 -1.96 -21.75 -2.73
CA GLY A 238 -2.69 -20.57 -3.20
C GLY A 238 -3.19 -19.69 -2.05
N LEU A 239 -3.78 -20.30 -1.02
CA LEU A 239 -4.24 -19.58 0.17
C LEU A 239 -3.08 -19.01 0.98
N ALA A 240 -1.98 -19.77 1.13
CA ALA A 240 -0.80 -19.27 1.81
C ALA A 240 -0.25 -18.01 1.12
N ALA A 241 -0.14 -18.01 -0.20
CA ALA A 241 0.30 -16.86 -0.97
C ALA A 241 -0.68 -15.67 -0.84
N ALA A 242 -2.00 -15.92 -0.93
CA ALA A 242 -3.02 -14.88 -0.84
C ALA A 242 -3.08 -14.25 0.57
N LEU A 243 -2.94 -15.05 1.63
CA LEU A 243 -2.90 -14.57 3.01
C LEU A 243 -1.63 -13.76 3.27
N THR A 244 -0.48 -14.21 2.77
CA THR A 244 0.79 -13.45 2.85
C THR A 244 0.67 -12.11 2.12
N GLU A 245 0.09 -12.08 0.93
CA GLU A 245 -0.19 -10.85 0.18
C GLU A 245 -1.17 -9.93 0.92
N ALA A 246 -2.08 -10.49 1.71
CA ALA A 246 -2.98 -9.74 2.59
C ALA A 246 -2.30 -9.26 3.91
N GLY A 247 -1.01 -9.54 4.10
CA GLY A 247 -0.23 -9.06 5.24
C GLY A 247 -0.18 -10.02 6.44
N ALA A 248 -0.64 -11.27 6.29
CA ALA A 248 -0.51 -12.30 7.32
C ALA A 248 0.85 -13.02 7.23
N GLU A 249 1.26 -13.66 8.32
CA GLU A 249 2.39 -14.58 8.37
C GLU A 249 1.87 -16.02 8.36
N VAL A 250 2.03 -16.75 7.26
CA VAL A 250 1.65 -18.17 7.21
C VAL A 250 2.75 -19.00 7.85
N VAL A 251 2.50 -19.43 9.10
CA VAL A 251 3.47 -20.14 9.93
C VAL A 251 3.49 -21.65 9.69
N HIS A 252 2.38 -22.22 9.22
CA HIS A 252 2.30 -23.62 8.80
C HIS A 252 1.34 -23.82 7.65
N ARG A 253 1.64 -24.79 6.79
CA ARG A 253 0.78 -25.23 5.68
C ARG A 253 0.85 -26.76 5.53
N GLY A 254 -0.29 -27.40 5.42
CA GLY A 254 -0.37 -28.85 5.26
C GLY A 254 -1.68 -29.34 4.68
N ALA A 255 -1.81 -30.66 4.58
CA ALA A 255 -3.04 -31.33 4.19
C ALA A 255 -3.40 -32.43 5.20
N VAL A 256 -4.69 -32.65 5.43
CA VAL A 256 -5.22 -33.64 6.37
C VAL A 256 -6.33 -34.47 5.67
N PRO A 257 -6.35 -35.78 5.84
CA PRO A 257 -7.43 -36.62 5.31
C PRO A 257 -8.78 -36.32 5.96
N ASP A 258 -9.87 -36.88 5.43
CA ASP A 258 -11.23 -36.66 5.89
C ASP A 258 -11.53 -37.43 7.21
N ASP A 259 -10.77 -37.09 8.25
CA ASP A 259 -10.95 -37.56 9.63
C ASP A 259 -11.06 -36.35 10.56
N ALA A 260 -12.22 -36.19 11.20
CA ALA A 260 -12.54 -35.04 12.03
C ALA A 260 -11.70 -34.98 13.33
N THR A 261 -11.36 -36.11 13.90
CA THR A 261 -10.54 -36.21 15.13
C THR A 261 -9.10 -35.81 14.80
N LEU A 262 -8.55 -36.43 13.76
CA LEU A 262 -7.21 -36.12 13.28
C LEU A 262 -7.07 -34.65 12.84
N LEU A 263 -8.09 -34.06 12.18
CA LEU A 263 -8.11 -32.65 11.84
C LEU A 263 -7.97 -31.77 13.09
N LEU A 264 -8.75 -32.01 14.14
CA LEU A 264 -8.68 -31.19 15.35
C LEU A 264 -7.37 -31.39 16.13
N GLU A 265 -6.87 -32.63 16.21
CA GLU A 265 -5.55 -32.91 16.79
C GLU A 265 -4.47 -32.14 16.05
N ARG A 266 -4.44 -32.25 14.74
CA ARG A 266 -3.44 -31.55 13.90
C ARG A 266 -3.56 -30.04 14.03
N LEU A 267 -4.76 -29.48 14.02
CA LEU A 267 -4.96 -28.03 14.20
C LEU A 267 -4.45 -27.56 15.57
N ARG A 268 -4.71 -28.29 16.66
CA ARG A 268 -4.22 -27.95 18.00
C ARG A 268 -2.69 -28.00 18.05
N ASP A 269 -2.10 -29.06 17.51
CA ASP A 269 -0.65 -29.25 17.50
C ASP A 269 0.04 -28.10 16.74
N GLU A 270 -0.45 -27.76 15.54
CA GLU A 270 0.15 -26.71 14.73
C GLU A 270 -0.07 -25.31 15.30
N VAL A 271 -1.23 -25.05 15.92
CA VAL A 271 -1.49 -23.79 16.62
C VAL A 271 -0.52 -23.62 17.78
N LEU A 272 -0.29 -24.67 18.60
CA LEU A 272 0.63 -24.61 19.72
C LEU A 272 2.10 -24.52 19.27
N ALA A 273 2.50 -25.34 18.30
CA ALA A 273 3.87 -25.38 17.81
C ALA A 273 4.32 -24.05 17.21
N HIS A 274 3.40 -23.30 16.62
CA HIS A 274 3.70 -22.08 15.88
C HIS A 274 3.10 -20.82 16.52
N ASP A 275 2.48 -20.92 17.71
CA ASP A 275 1.75 -19.82 18.36
C ASP A 275 0.87 -19.05 17.35
N ALA A 276 0.00 -19.79 16.65
CA ALA A 276 -0.82 -19.22 15.61
C ALA A 276 -2.05 -18.50 16.18
N ASP A 277 -2.46 -17.42 15.50
CA ASP A 277 -3.58 -16.57 15.86
C ASP A 277 -4.84 -16.90 15.07
N LEU A 278 -4.71 -17.53 13.91
CA LEU A 278 -5.80 -17.80 12.98
C LEU A 278 -5.62 -19.18 12.33
N ILE A 279 -6.71 -19.89 12.21
CA ILE A 279 -6.82 -21.11 11.43
C ILE A 279 -7.57 -20.81 10.13
N VAL A 280 -7.02 -21.24 9.00
CA VAL A 280 -7.71 -21.25 7.71
C VAL A 280 -7.70 -22.68 7.17
N THR A 281 -8.90 -23.24 6.91
CA THR A 281 -9.03 -24.54 6.24
C THR A 281 -9.71 -24.42 4.90
N SER A 282 -9.41 -25.33 3.97
CA SER A 282 -10.05 -25.43 2.67
C SER A 282 -10.58 -26.84 2.44
N GLY A 283 -11.86 -26.96 2.11
CA GLY A 283 -12.58 -28.23 1.99
C GLY A 283 -13.45 -28.54 3.21
N GLY A 284 -14.30 -29.57 3.10
CA GLY A 284 -15.11 -30.09 4.21
C GLY A 284 -16.22 -29.19 4.76
N VAL A 285 -16.68 -28.14 4.01
CA VAL A 285 -17.70 -27.19 4.47
C VAL A 285 -19.03 -27.27 3.73
N SER A 286 -19.15 -28.07 2.68
CA SER A 286 -20.35 -28.21 1.87
C SER A 286 -21.45 -29.03 2.58
N MET A 287 -22.47 -29.46 1.86
CA MET A 287 -23.59 -30.26 2.39
C MET A 287 -23.44 -31.76 2.04
N GLY A 288 -22.24 -32.19 1.64
CA GLY A 288 -21.95 -33.59 1.30
C GLY A 288 -21.87 -34.55 2.49
N ALA A 289 -21.73 -35.84 2.21
CA ALA A 289 -21.65 -36.86 3.24
C ALA A 289 -20.29 -36.90 3.97
N PHE A 290 -19.23 -36.36 3.39
CA PHE A 290 -17.84 -36.44 3.87
C PHE A 290 -17.27 -35.08 4.26
N GLU A 291 -18.07 -34.23 4.87
CA GLU A 291 -17.68 -32.87 5.21
C GLU A 291 -16.93 -32.81 6.54
N VAL A 292 -15.65 -33.10 6.51
CA VAL A 292 -14.79 -33.28 7.71
C VAL A 292 -14.81 -32.09 8.67
N VAL A 293 -14.84 -30.85 8.16
CA VAL A 293 -14.89 -29.63 9.00
C VAL A 293 -16.26 -29.52 9.70
N ARG A 294 -17.35 -29.92 9.05
CA ARG A 294 -18.68 -29.99 9.70
C ARG A 294 -18.73 -31.05 10.77
N HIS A 295 -18.10 -32.20 10.53
CA HIS A 295 -18.01 -33.25 11.55
C HIS A 295 -17.16 -32.81 12.75
N ALA A 296 -16.03 -32.13 12.47
CA ALA A 296 -15.16 -31.57 13.51
C ALA A 296 -15.89 -30.51 14.35
N ALA A 297 -16.79 -29.73 13.76
CA ALA A 297 -17.60 -28.73 14.46
C ALA A 297 -18.57 -29.32 15.49
N ALA A 298 -18.89 -30.62 15.41
CA ALA A 298 -19.69 -31.31 16.40
C ALA A 298 -18.89 -31.85 17.61
N LEU A 299 -17.55 -31.78 17.54
CA LEU A 299 -16.67 -32.24 18.59
C LEU A 299 -16.38 -31.12 19.62
N PRO A 300 -16.06 -31.48 20.88
CA PRO A 300 -15.80 -30.53 21.95
C PRO A 300 -14.65 -29.56 21.63
N GLY A 301 -14.79 -28.31 22.06
CA GLY A 301 -13.78 -27.25 21.89
C GLY A 301 -13.91 -26.49 20.57
N THR A 302 -14.96 -26.72 19.78
CA THR A 302 -15.23 -25.99 18.55
C THR A 302 -16.54 -25.20 18.63
N THR A 303 -16.57 -24.05 17.97
CA THR A 303 -17.78 -23.23 17.76
C THR A 303 -17.82 -22.74 16.32
N LEU A 304 -18.21 -23.60 15.38
CA LEU A 304 -18.31 -23.25 13.97
C LEU A 304 -19.76 -23.12 13.51
N ALA A 305 -20.07 -22.03 12.87
CA ALA A 305 -21.29 -21.83 12.09
C ALA A 305 -20.99 -22.02 10.58
N PHE A 306 -21.99 -22.50 9.85
CA PHE A 306 -21.86 -22.79 8.41
C PHE A 306 -22.90 -22.04 7.59
N PRO A 307 -22.75 -20.73 7.41
CA PRO A 307 -23.65 -19.97 6.52
C PRO A 307 -23.46 -20.38 5.07
N THR A 308 -24.54 -20.22 4.29
CA THR A 308 -24.47 -20.28 2.84
C THR A 308 -24.68 -18.86 2.31
N LEU A 309 -23.65 -18.28 1.68
CA LEU A 309 -23.68 -16.90 1.20
C LEU A 309 -24.43 -16.78 -0.11
N ALA A 310 -25.03 -15.60 -0.33
CA ALA A 310 -25.69 -15.24 -1.58
C ALA A 310 -24.68 -14.86 -2.67
N MET A 311 -23.61 -15.66 -2.84
CA MET A 311 -22.55 -15.43 -3.82
C MET A 311 -22.26 -16.68 -4.65
N GLN A 312 -21.67 -16.49 -5.84
CA GLN A 312 -21.15 -17.53 -6.71
C GLN A 312 -19.85 -17.11 -7.38
N PRO A 313 -18.79 -17.99 -7.34
CA PRO A 313 -18.67 -19.21 -6.54
C PRO A 313 -18.42 -18.90 -5.06
N GLY A 314 -18.38 -19.93 -4.21
CA GLY A 314 -17.96 -19.77 -2.81
C GLY A 314 -19.09 -19.63 -1.78
N GLY A 315 -20.34 -20.01 -2.09
CA GLY A 315 -21.48 -19.88 -1.17
C GLY A 315 -21.30 -20.57 0.19
N PRO A 316 -20.94 -21.85 0.29
CA PRO A 316 -20.70 -22.52 1.58
C PRO A 316 -19.46 -21.96 2.28
N GLN A 317 -19.58 -21.58 3.56
CA GLN A 317 -18.50 -21.06 4.40
C GLN A 317 -18.59 -21.66 5.80
N GLY A 318 -17.47 -21.61 6.55
CA GLY A 318 -17.44 -21.87 7.98
C GLY A 318 -16.74 -20.74 8.72
N ILE A 319 -17.28 -20.34 9.86
CA ILE A 319 -16.72 -19.29 10.72
C ILE A 319 -16.93 -19.63 12.19
N GLY A 320 -15.91 -19.44 13.02
CA GLY A 320 -15.99 -19.67 14.45
C GLY A 320 -14.62 -19.76 15.11
N THR A 321 -14.49 -20.59 16.14
CA THR A 321 -13.26 -20.74 16.91
C THR A 321 -12.96 -22.21 17.23
N LEU A 322 -11.68 -22.50 17.46
CA LEU A 322 -11.17 -23.71 18.08
C LEU A 322 -10.54 -23.35 19.42
N GLU A 323 -10.90 -24.08 20.48
CA GLU A 323 -10.26 -23.98 21.78
C GLU A 323 -8.94 -24.76 21.78
N VAL A 324 -7.84 -24.05 22.07
CA VAL A 324 -6.49 -24.59 22.13
C VAL A 324 -5.81 -24.03 23.38
N ASP A 325 -5.52 -24.87 24.36
CA ASP A 325 -4.89 -24.51 25.64
C ASP A 325 -5.55 -23.28 26.31
N GLY A 326 -6.91 -23.31 26.41
CA GLY A 326 -7.70 -22.20 26.99
C GLY A 326 -7.85 -20.94 26.14
N ARG A 327 -7.22 -20.89 24.98
CA ARG A 327 -7.37 -19.81 23.99
C ARG A 327 -8.46 -20.18 22.98
N ARG A 328 -9.27 -19.19 22.58
CA ARG A 328 -10.19 -19.33 21.45
C ARG A 328 -9.52 -18.78 20.20
N VAL A 329 -9.04 -19.68 19.34
CA VAL A 329 -8.36 -19.35 18.09
C VAL A 329 -9.40 -19.21 16.99
N PRO A 330 -9.52 -18.06 16.31
CA PRO A 330 -10.37 -17.86 15.15
C PRO A 330 -10.15 -18.93 14.08
N TRP A 331 -11.24 -19.37 13.45
CA TRP A 331 -11.21 -20.36 12.39
C TRP A 331 -12.12 -19.94 11.25
N LEU A 332 -11.54 -19.69 10.06
CA LEU A 332 -12.22 -19.50 8.80
C LEU A 332 -12.10 -20.77 7.97
N ALA A 333 -13.21 -21.34 7.55
CA ALA A 333 -13.23 -22.55 6.75
C ALA A 333 -13.85 -22.28 5.37
N PHE A 334 -13.05 -22.47 4.32
CA PHE A 334 -13.37 -22.13 2.94
C PHE A 334 -13.74 -23.37 2.12
N PRO A 335 -14.46 -23.18 0.98
CA PRO A 335 -14.78 -24.28 0.07
C PRO A 335 -13.55 -24.98 -0.49
N GLY A 336 -13.68 -26.29 -0.84
CA GLY A 336 -12.60 -27.08 -1.42
C GLY A 336 -12.27 -26.74 -2.89
N ASN A 337 -13.20 -26.17 -3.66
CA ASN A 337 -12.91 -25.73 -5.03
C ASN A 337 -11.93 -24.55 -5.06
N PRO A 338 -10.82 -24.61 -5.83
CA PRO A 338 -9.73 -23.63 -5.75
C PRO A 338 -10.14 -22.18 -5.99
N VAL A 339 -11.00 -21.94 -7.00
CA VAL A 339 -11.49 -20.58 -7.28
C VAL A 339 -12.35 -20.06 -6.13
N SER A 340 -13.17 -20.93 -5.52
CA SER A 340 -13.99 -20.57 -4.37
C SER A 340 -13.13 -20.25 -3.15
N ALA A 341 -12.10 -21.04 -2.88
CA ALA A 341 -11.18 -20.83 -1.77
C ALA A 341 -10.43 -19.50 -1.88
N LEU A 342 -9.83 -19.22 -3.03
CA LEU A 342 -9.12 -17.96 -3.28
C LEU A 342 -10.06 -16.75 -3.25
N LEU A 343 -11.25 -16.88 -3.82
CA LEU A 343 -12.27 -15.83 -3.76
C LEU A 343 -12.72 -15.56 -2.32
N SER A 344 -12.90 -16.61 -1.49
CA SER A 344 -13.21 -16.45 -0.08
C SER A 344 -12.06 -15.76 0.68
N CYS A 345 -10.82 -16.10 0.37
CA CYS A 345 -9.66 -15.40 0.93
C CYS A 345 -9.68 -13.90 0.56
N GLU A 346 -9.90 -13.58 -0.72
CA GLU A 346 -9.94 -12.20 -1.22
C GLU A 346 -11.08 -11.38 -0.61
N LEU A 347 -12.29 -11.95 -0.52
CA LEU A 347 -13.48 -11.22 -0.13
C LEU A 347 -13.76 -11.25 1.38
N ILE A 348 -13.24 -12.25 2.13
CA ILE A 348 -13.55 -12.47 3.55
C ILE A 348 -12.30 -12.34 4.42
N ALA A 349 -11.23 -13.15 4.17
CA ALA A 349 -10.05 -13.11 5.01
C ALA A 349 -9.27 -11.81 4.86
N ARG A 350 -9.09 -11.30 3.64
CA ARG A 350 -8.36 -10.06 3.38
C ARG A 350 -8.90 -8.86 4.17
N PRO A 351 -10.20 -8.51 4.14
CA PRO A 351 -10.73 -7.44 4.97
C PRO A 351 -10.67 -7.76 6.47
N ALA A 352 -10.86 -9.02 6.88
CA ALA A 352 -10.75 -9.42 8.27
C ALA A 352 -9.32 -9.25 8.83
N LEU A 353 -8.30 -9.45 8.02
CA LEU A 353 -6.90 -9.17 8.34
C LEU A 353 -6.58 -7.66 8.38
N GLY A 354 -7.47 -6.80 7.91
CA GLY A 354 -7.27 -5.36 7.82
C GLY A 354 -6.38 -4.94 6.65
N ALA A 355 -6.22 -5.79 5.65
CA ALA A 355 -5.51 -5.45 4.42
C ALA A 355 -6.23 -4.32 3.67
N PRO A 356 -5.50 -3.47 2.93
CA PRO A 356 -6.11 -2.39 2.17
C PRO A 356 -7.15 -2.91 1.19
N PRO A 357 -8.29 -2.21 1.04
CA PRO A 357 -9.32 -2.61 0.09
C PRO A 357 -8.78 -2.56 -1.33
N ARG A 358 -9.20 -3.52 -2.15
CA ARG A 358 -8.92 -3.50 -3.59
C ARG A 358 -9.60 -2.31 -4.27
N ARG A 359 -8.99 -1.82 -5.31
CA ARG A 359 -9.62 -0.79 -6.16
C ARG A 359 -10.83 -1.39 -6.86
N ARG A 360 -11.95 -0.67 -6.79
CA ARG A 360 -13.19 -0.99 -7.50
C ARG A 360 -13.44 0.06 -8.58
N LEU A 361 -13.73 -0.39 -9.77
CA LEU A 361 -14.04 0.45 -10.93
C LEU A 361 -15.35 -0.02 -11.54
N ARG A 362 -16.06 0.82 -12.26
CA ARG A 362 -17.18 0.42 -13.11
C ARG A 362 -16.70 0.41 -14.55
N LEU A 363 -16.55 -0.79 -15.11
CA LEU A 363 -15.98 -0.98 -16.44
C LEU A 363 -16.96 -1.69 -17.35
N PRO A 364 -17.01 -1.34 -18.66
CA PRO A 364 -17.85 -2.06 -19.63
C PRO A 364 -17.27 -3.45 -19.88
N VAL A 365 -18.13 -4.47 -19.86
CA VAL A 365 -17.73 -5.83 -20.21
C VAL A 365 -17.71 -6.00 -21.74
N ARG A 366 -16.77 -6.80 -22.27
CA ARG A 366 -16.73 -7.21 -23.67
C ARG A 366 -17.00 -8.70 -23.77
N LEU A 367 -18.05 -9.03 -24.47
CA LEU A 367 -18.54 -10.40 -24.70
C LEU A 367 -18.79 -10.65 -26.19
N ASP A 368 -18.52 -11.88 -26.62
CA ASP A 368 -18.85 -12.33 -27.99
C ASP A 368 -20.32 -12.81 -28.07
N ALA A 369 -20.93 -13.18 -26.94
CA ALA A 369 -22.33 -13.58 -26.79
C ALA A 369 -22.81 -13.27 -25.37
N GLU A 370 -24.13 -13.14 -25.20
CA GLU A 370 -24.75 -12.97 -23.89
C GLU A 370 -24.42 -14.17 -22.97
N GLU A 371 -24.15 -13.88 -21.69
CA GLU A 371 -23.89 -14.91 -20.68
C GLU A 371 -24.96 -14.90 -19.58
N SER A 372 -25.44 -16.09 -19.22
CA SER A 372 -26.40 -16.24 -18.13
C SER A 372 -25.73 -16.06 -16.76
N SER A 373 -26.48 -15.48 -15.82
CA SER A 373 -26.09 -15.33 -14.41
C SER A 373 -27.22 -15.79 -13.49
N PRO A 374 -26.91 -16.39 -12.32
CA PRO A 374 -27.96 -16.74 -11.33
C PRO A 374 -28.54 -15.50 -10.69
N GLU A 375 -29.77 -15.14 -11.04
CA GLU A 375 -30.44 -13.90 -10.65
C GLU A 375 -30.49 -13.62 -9.13
N HIS A 376 -30.47 -14.70 -8.32
CA HIS A 376 -30.56 -14.61 -6.86
C HIS A 376 -29.20 -14.58 -6.14
N LEU A 377 -28.09 -14.52 -6.87
CA LEU A 377 -26.73 -14.51 -6.35
C LEU A 377 -25.94 -13.34 -6.91
N GLU A 378 -25.03 -12.81 -6.12
CA GLU A 378 -23.95 -11.98 -6.62
C GLU A 378 -22.88 -12.90 -7.25
N GLN A 379 -22.58 -12.72 -8.54
CA GLN A 379 -21.66 -13.58 -9.25
C GLN A 379 -20.32 -12.88 -9.49
N TYR A 380 -19.24 -13.52 -9.08
CA TYR A 380 -17.86 -13.06 -9.28
C TYR A 380 -17.23 -13.78 -10.47
N ARG A 381 -17.05 -13.05 -11.58
CA ARG A 381 -16.50 -13.54 -12.83
C ARG A 381 -15.07 -13.10 -12.99
N ARG A 382 -14.18 -14.05 -13.28
CA ARG A 382 -12.79 -13.76 -13.61
C ARG A 382 -12.73 -12.94 -14.87
N ALA A 383 -11.93 -11.88 -14.89
CA ALA A 383 -11.83 -10.97 -16.02
C ALA A 383 -10.41 -10.47 -16.23
N ARG A 384 -10.13 -9.95 -17.41
CA ARG A 384 -8.91 -9.20 -17.74
C ARG A 384 -9.29 -7.78 -18.13
N VAL A 385 -8.56 -6.81 -17.63
CA VAL A 385 -8.67 -5.41 -18.06
C VAL A 385 -8.01 -5.27 -19.44
N LEU A 386 -8.74 -4.69 -20.37
CA LEU A 386 -8.27 -4.43 -21.73
C LEU A 386 -7.64 -3.04 -21.83
N PRO A 387 -6.70 -2.80 -22.78
CA PRO A 387 -6.15 -1.46 -23.03
C PRO A 387 -7.21 -0.41 -23.35
N SER A 388 -8.40 -0.81 -23.82
CA SER A 388 -9.55 0.06 -24.08
C SER A 388 -10.24 0.58 -22.82
N GLY A 389 -9.85 0.10 -21.61
CA GLY A 389 -10.56 0.39 -20.37
C GLY A 389 -11.82 -0.44 -20.15
N ALA A 390 -12.04 -1.47 -20.95
CA ALA A 390 -13.09 -2.47 -20.75
C ALA A 390 -12.54 -3.72 -20.06
N VAL A 391 -13.41 -4.65 -19.66
CA VAL A 391 -13.00 -5.98 -19.16
C VAL A 391 -13.54 -7.08 -20.07
N ARG A 392 -12.76 -8.14 -20.23
CA ARG A 392 -13.17 -9.38 -20.89
C ARG A 392 -13.21 -10.52 -19.87
N LEU A 393 -14.32 -11.28 -19.85
CA LEU A 393 -14.43 -12.43 -18.97
C LEU A 393 -13.44 -13.54 -19.38
N VAL A 394 -12.80 -14.18 -18.39
CA VAL A 394 -11.81 -15.24 -18.60
C VAL A 394 -12.34 -16.56 -18.07
N GLY A 395 -12.36 -17.58 -18.91
CA GLY A 395 -12.91 -18.89 -18.60
C GLY A 395 -14.41 -18.85 -18.29
N GLY A 396 -14.98 -20.00 -17.92
CA GLY A 396 -16.40 -20.10 -17.55
C GLY A 396 -16.65 -19.70 -16.08
N ALA A 397 -17.90 -19.72 -15.63
CA ALA A 397 -18.31 -19.42 -14.27
C ALA A 397 -17.91 -20.48 -13.22
N SER A 398 -17.41 -21.65 -13.66
CA SER A 398 -17.15 -22.79 -12.78
C SER A 398 -15.99 -22.59 -11.82
N SER A 399 -16.16 -23.13 -10.60
CA SER A 399 -15.24 -22.93 -9.45
C SER A 399 -13.97 -23.80 -9.48
N HIS A 400 -13.88 -24.77 -10.41
CA HIS A 400 -12.69 -25.61 -10.55
C HIS A 400 -11.68 -25.08 -11.60
N LEU A 401 -12.03 -24.02 -12.34
CA LEU A 401 -11.22 -23.48 -13.43
C LEU A 401 -10.14 -22.51 -12.89
N ILE A 402 -9.17 -23.04 -12.14
CA ILE A 402 -8.11 -22.24 -11.51
C ILE A 402 -7.20 -21.55 -12.54
N GLY A 403 -6.94 -22.17 -13.70
CA GLY A 403 -6.18 -21.54 -14.78
C GLY A 403 -6.80 -20.24 -15.29
N GLY A 404 -8.14 -20.15 -15.30
CA GLY A 404 -8.83 -18.90 -15.62
C GLY A 404 -8.68 -17.84 -14.53
N TYR A 405 -8.53 -18.23 -13.25
CA TYR A 405 -8.25 -17.31 -12.17
C TYR A 405 -6.80 -16.79 -12.24
N ALA A 406 -5.86 -17.67 -12.54
CA ALA A 406 -4.45 -17.31 -12.69
C ALA A 406 -4.21 -16.32 -13.86
N ALA A 407 -5.04 -16.40 -14.92
CA ALA A 407 -4.96 -15.49 -16.05
C ALA A 407 -5.73 -14.17 -15.86
N ALA A 408 -6.46 -14.01 -14.75
CA ALA A 408 -7.26 -12.83 -14.46
C ALA A 408 -6.46 -11.76 -13.69
N ASP A 409 -6.75 -10.50 -13.96
CA ASP A 409 -6.29 -9.32 -13.21
C ASP A 409 -7.46 -8.54 -12.59
N ALA A 410 -8.68 -9.05 -12.78
CA ALA A 410 -9.90 -8.46 -12.27
C ALA A 410 -10.98 -9.50 -11.98
N LEU A 411 -11.91 -9.13 -11.09
CA LEU A 411 -13.17 -9.83 -10.84
C LEU A 411 -14.31 -8.90 -11.23
N ALA A 412 -15.04 -9.24 -12.30
CA ALA A 412 -16.26 -8.55 -12.68
C ALA A 412 -17.42 -9.06 -11.82
N ILE A 413 -18.16 -8.17 -11.19
CA ILE A 413 -19.22 -8.49 -10.24
C ILE A 413 -20.57 -8.31 -10.94
N VAL A 414 -21.26 -9.42 -11.15
CA VAL A 414 -22.63 -9.40 -11.66
C VAL A 414 -23.58 -9.30 -10.46
N PRO A 415 -24.37 -8.23 -10.35
CA PRO A 415 -25.19 -7.99 -9.16
C PRO A 415 -26.39 -8.95 -9.09
N VAL A 416 -26.93 -9.13 -7.87
CA VAL A 416 -28.23 -9.78 -7.68
C VAL A 416 -29.30 -9.08 -8.52
N GLY A 417 -30.18 -9.83 -9.14
CA GLY A 417 -31.22 -9.35 -10.04
C GLY A 417 -30.83 -9.37 -11.52
N ALA A 418 -29.56 -9.62 -11.86
CA ALA A 418 -29.10 -9.72 -13.23
C ALA A 418 -29.11 -11.20 -13.68
N ALA A 419 -30.08 -11.58 -14.53
CA ALA A 419 -30.16 -12.93 -15.10
C ALA A 419 -29.24 -13.13 -16.31
N VAL A 420 -28.84 -12.06 -16.99
CA VAL A 420 -28.03 -12.05 -18.22
C VAL A 420 -27.04 -10.90 -18.18
N VAL A 421 -25.83 -11.14 -18.63
CA VAL A 421 -24.80 -10.13 -18.89
C VAL A 421 -24.65 -9.95 -20.39
N ARG A 422 -24.68 -8.69 -20.88
CA ARG A 422 -24.60 -8.30 -22.28
C ARG A 422 -23.30 -7.54 -22.58
N ASP A 423 -22.89 -7.59 -23.84
CA ASP A 423 -21.76 -6.75 -24.28
C ASP A 423 -22.06 -5.27 -24.01
N GLY A 424 -21.09 -4.58 -23.42
CA GLY A 424 -21.20 -3.17 -23.01
C GLY A 424 -21.81 -2.93 -21.64
N ASP A 425 -22.35 -3.92 -20.94
CA ASP A 425 -22.86 -3.76 -19.59
C ASP A 425 -21.76 -3.21 -18.66
N LEU A 426 -22.12 -2.21 -17.84
CA LEU A 426 -21.21 -1.63 -16.85
C LEU A 426 -21.26 -2.46 -15.56
N LEU A 427 -20.22 -3.25 -15.32
CA LEU A 427 -20.08 -4.05 -14.12
C LEU A 427 -19.12 -3.42 -13.12
N GLU A 428 -19.43 -3.53 -11.83
CA GLU A 428 -18.43 -3.28 -10.79
C GLU A 428 -17.32 -4.31 -10.95
N THR A 429 -16.09 -3.82 -10.93
CA THR A 429 -14.89 -4.61 -11.22
C THR A 429 -13.87 -4.38 -10.13
N LEU A 430 -13.51 -5.45 -9.43
CA LEU A 430 -12.49 -5.49 -8.40
C LEU A 430 -11.15 -5.82 -9.07
N LEU A 431 -10.16 -4.94 -8.96
CA LEU A 431 -8.83 -5.22 -9.49
C LEU A 431 -8.07 -6.13 -8.52
N ILE A 432 -7.52 -7.22 -9.03
CA ILE A 432 -6.71 -8.19 -8.28
C ILE A 432 -5.31 -8.28 -8.89
N PRO A 433 -4.26 -8.68 -8.12
CA PRO A 433 -2.96 -8.96 -8.71
C PRO A 433 -3.06 -10.15 -9.67
N GLY A 434 -2.47 -10.02 -10.84
CA GLY A 434 -2.44 -11.08 -11.85
C GLY A 434 -2.46 -10.51 -13.26
N GLY A 435 -2.59 -11.42 -14.23
CA GLY A 435 -2.52 -11.09 -15.65
C GLY A 435 -1.09 -10.84 -16.12
N ASP A 436 -0.86 -11.11 -17.41
CA ASP A 436 0.36 -10.65 -18.09
C ASP A 436 0.13 -9.19 -18.45
N SER A 437 0.84 -8.29 -17.78
CA SER A 437 0.83 -6.84 -18.05
C SER A 437 1.50 -6.51 -19.37
#